data_7a382923e5856f02bb07cdc47a4f5bae
#
_entry.id   7a382923e5856f02bb07cdc47a4f5bae
#
_cell.length_a   1.000
_cell.length_b   1.000
_cell.length_c   1.000
_cell.angle_alpha   90.00
_cell.angle_beta   90.00
_cell.angle_gamma   90.00
#
_symmetry.space_group_name_H-M   'P 1'
#
loop_
_entity.id
_entity.type
_entity.pdbx_description
1 polymer ?
#
loop_
_entity_poly.entity_id
_entity_poly.type
_entity_poly.pdbx_seq_one_letter_code
_entity_poly.pdbx_strand_id
1 'polypeptide(L)'
;EEAKMEFSKYPEKVCFTGNPRAQEVSTVQKKAALEAYNLDSEKPTVLIFGGSRGAKRINDAFVEALPELVTKNYQVLMATGDIHFETIKSQLAKMANGKFNVSVVSYISNMPEVFSTVSLVVSRSGATTLAELTALGLPSVLIPSPYVTNDHQTKNAESLVNKHAALLIKEPELTGNRLVQTLD
;
A
#
# COMPACT_ATOMS: atom_id res chain seq x y z
N GLU A 1 13.30 -16.10 2.15
CA GLU A 1 14.62 -16.77 2.00
C GLU A 1 15.69 -16.12 2.87
N GLU A 2 15.75 -14.78 3.00
CA GLU A 2 16.78 -14.07 3.79
C GLU A 2 16.77 -14.49 5.27
N ALA A 3 15.58 -14.60 5.89
CA ALA A 3 15.47 -15.06 7.27
C ALA A 3 16.06 -16.47 7.49
N LYS A 4 16.07 -17.34 6.46
CA LYS A 4 16.68 -18.66 6.54
C LYS A 4 18.21 -18.58 6.70
N MET A 5 18.83 -17.55 6.12
CA MET A 5 20.28 -17.35 6.21
C MET A 5 20.73 -16.97 7.63
N GLU A 6 19.88 -16.26 8.38
CA GLU A 6 20.14 -15.88 9.78
C GLU A 6 20.19 -17.11 10.70
N PHE A 7 19.49 -18.20 10.31
CA PHE A 7 19.45 -19.47 11.04
C PHE A 7 20.35 -20.55 10.44
N SER A 8 21.33 -20.15 9.61
CA SER A 8 22.25 -21.09 8.93
C SER A 8 23.06 -22.03 9.85
N LYS A 9 23.20 -21.66 11.15
CA LYS A 9 23.84 -22.52 12.17
C LYS A 9 22.97 -23.71 12.59
N TYR A 10 21.69 -23.73 12.27
CA TYR A 10 20.75 -24.78 12.69
C TYR A 10 19.81 -25.16 11.52
N PRO A 11 20.37 -25.58 10.38
CA PRO A 11 19.60 -25.79 9.15
C PRO A 11 18.53 -26.88 9.30
N GLU A 12 18.77 -27.87 10.15
CA GLU A 12 17.88 -28.99 10.46
C GLU A 12 16.64 -28.56 11.29
N LYS A 13 16.70 -27.38 11.93
CA LYS A 13 15.59 -26.84 12.74
C LYS A 13 14.77 -25.81 11.98
N VAL A 14 15.17 -25.48 10.75
CA VAL A 14 14.52 -24.42 9.96
C VAL A 14 13.74 -25.02 8.81
N CYS A 15 12.43 -24.91 8.86
CA CYS A 15 11.54 -25.24 7.76
C CYS A 15 11.02 -23.96 7.11
N PHE A 16 11.22 -23.81 5.80
CA PHE A 16 10.71 -22.68 5.04
C PHE A 16 9.25 -22.97 4.63
N THR A 17 8.30 -22.39 5.34
CA THR A 17 6.85 -22.57 5.12
C THR A 17 6.21 -21.46 4.28
N GLY A 18 6.93 -20.38 3.98
CA GLY A 18 6.35 -19.18 3.38
C GLY A 18 5.53 -18.34 4.38
N ASN A 19 4.70 -17.46 3.87
CA ASN A 19 3.77 -16.67 4.67
C ASN A 19 2.33 -17.14 4.41
N PRO A 20 1.58 -17.58 5.43
CA PRO A 20 0.20 -18.10 5.26
C PRO A 20 -0.75 -17.07 4.65
N ARG A 21 -0.52 -15.76 4.86
CA ARG A 21 -1.32 -14.69 4.26
C ARG A 21 -1.28 -14.72 2.73
N ALA A 22 -0.17 -15.14 2.12
CA ALA A 22 -0.04 -15.28 0.68
C ALA A 22 -1.07 -16.26 0.11
N GLN A 23 -1.29 -17.39 0.79
CA GLN A 23 -2.31 -18.35 0.37
C GLN A 23 -3.73 -17.81 0.59
N GLU A 24 -3.98 -17.16 1.70
CA GLU A 24 -5.28 -16.60 2.03
C GLU A 24 -5.74 -15.60 0.95
N VAL A 25 -4.92 -14.62 0.60
CA VAL A 25 -5.28 -13.61 -0.40
C VAL A 25 -5.45 -14.19 -1.81
N SER A 26 -4.69 -15.25 -2.17
CA SER A 26 -4.76 -15.86 -3.49
C SER A 26 -6.07 -16.66 -3.72
N THR A 27 -6.79 -17.01 -2.67
CA THR A 27 -8.06 -17.73 -2.74
C THR A 27 -9.28 -16.82 -2.77
N VAL A 28 -9.10 -15.53 -2.56
CA VAL A 28 -10.20 -14.55 -2.56
C VAL A 28 -10.70 -14.34 -3.98
N GLN A 29 -12.01 -14.50 -4.18
CA GLN A 29 -12.65 -14.19 -5.45
C GLN A 29 -12.76 -12.67 -5.62
N LYS A 30 -12.53 -12.20 -6.86
CA LYS A 30 -12.81 -10.79 -7.21
C LYS A 30 -14.28 -10.49 -6.94
N LYS A 31 -14.51 -9.51 -6.09
CA LYS A 31 -15.83 -8.98 -5.76
C LYS A 31 -15.82 -7.47 -5.96
N ALA A 32 -16.98 -6.89 -6.07
CA ALA A 32 -17.20 -5.44 -6.10
C ALA A 32 -16.84 -4.81 -4.72
N ALA A 33 -15.55 -4.87 -4.35
CA ALA A 33 -15.09 -4.49 -3.01
C ALA A 33 -14.93 -2.97 -2.85
N LEU A 34 -14.83 -2.23 -3.97
CA LEU A 34 -14.59 -0.79 -3.95
C LEU A 34 -15.89 0.02 -3.82
N GLU A 35 -17.05 -0.54 -4.12
CA GLU A 35 -18.36 0.11 -3.95
C GLU A 35 -18.64 0.48 -2.49
N ALA A 36 -18.15 -0.33 -1.53
CA ALA A 36 -18.23 -0.01 -0.10
C ALA A 36 -17.49 1.29 0.27
N TYR A 37 -16.60 1.74 -0.60
CA TYR A 37 -15.82 2.97 -0.47
C TYR A 37 -16.26 4.07 -1.44
N ASN A 38 -17.43 3.93 -2.07
CA ASN A 38 -17.98 4.82 -3.11
C ASN A 38 -17.06 4.97 -4.33
N LEU A 39 -16.33 3.92 -4.68
CA LEU A 39 -15.49 3.81 -5.86
C LEU A 39 -16.05 2.73 -6.79
N ASP A 40 -15.74 2.85 -8.08
CA ASP A 40 -16.18 1.95 -9.13
C ASP A 40 -15.13 0.84 -9.32
N SER A 41 -15.50 -0.42 -9.11
CA SER A 41 -14.59 -1.56 -9.22
C SER A 41 -14.10 -1.84 -10.65
N GLU A 42 -14.74 -1.24 -11.65
CA GLU A 42 -14.32 -1.38 -13.06
C GLU A 42 -13.25 -0.35 -13.47
N LYS A 43 -12.98 0.64 -12.62
CA LYS A 43 -11.97 1.66 -12.91
C LYS A 43 -10.61 1.34 -12.29
N PRO A 44 -9.50 1.71 -12.97
CA PRO A 44 -8.19 1.62 -12.36
C PRO A 44 -8.14 2.35 -11.01
N THR A 45 -7.74 1.64 -9.97
CA THR A 45 -7.71 2.19 -8.61
C THR A 45 -6.36 1.97 -7.97
N VAL A 46 -5.80 3.04 -7.42
CA VAL A 46 -4.60 3.03 -6.59
C VAL A 46 -5.01 2.94 -5.12
N LEU A 47 -4.52 1.92 -4.42
CA LEU A 47 -4.65 1.80 -2.97
C LEU A 47 -3.41 2.38 -2.29
N ILE A 48 -3.61 3.31 -1.36
CA ILE A 48 -2.52 3.91 -0.55
C ILE A 48 -2.78 3.63 0.92
N PHE A 49 -1.80 3.04 1.62
CA PHE A 49 -1.89 2.82 3.07
C PHE A 49 -0.54 2.72 3.76
N GLY A 50 -0.49 3.13 5.03
CA GLY A 50 0.72 3.13 5.86
C GLY A 50 0.83 1.97 6.86
N GLY A 51 -0.05 0.97 6.77
CA GLY A 51 -0.25 -0.08 7.78
C GLY A 51 -1.39 0.26 8.74
N SER A 52 -1.69 -0.63 9.71
CA SER A 52 -2.86 -0.54 10.59
C SER A 52 -2.94 0.76 11.42
N ARG A 53 -1.81 1.37 11.74
CA ARG A 53 -1.74 2.63 12.51
C ARG A 53 -1.63 3.88 11.64
N GLY A 54 -1.57 3.70 10.31
CA GLY A 54 -1.22 4.74 9.37
C GLY A 54 0.28 5.07 9.37
N ALA A 55 0.70 5.93 8.46
CA ALA A 55 2.06 6.43 8.38
C ALA A 55 2.03 7.92 8.06
N LYS A 56 2.45 8.76 9.01
CA LYS A 56 2.36 10.23 8.90
C LYS A 56 2.94 10.74 7.58
N ARG A 57 4.15 10.29 7.18
CA ARG A 57 4.80 10.76 5.96
C ARG A 57 4.04 10.38 4.69
N ILE A 58 3.43 9.19 4.64
CA ILE A 58 2.58 8.78 3.52
C ILE A 58 1.31 9.64 3.50
N ASN A 59 0.71 9.87 4.66
CA ASN A 59 -0.47 10.73 4.81
C ASN A 59 -0.18 12.17 4.38
N ASP A 60 0.95 12.74 4.80
CA ASP A 60 1.36 14.10 4.44
C ASP A 60 1.55 14.21 2.91
N ALA A 61 2.27 13.29 2.30
CA ALA A 61 2.48 13.28 0.84
C ALA A 61 1.19 13.08 0.06
N PHE A 62 0.25 12.25 0.56
CA PHE A 62 -1.08 12.12 -0.02
C PHE A 62 -1.85 13.44 0.03
N VAL A 63 -1.83 14.15 1.16
CA VAL A 63 -2.48 15.46 1.30
C VAL A 63 -1.88 16.49 0.34
N GLU A 64 -0.56 16.54 0.23
CA GLU A 64 0.13 17.41 -0.75
C GLU A 64 -0.27 17.09 -2.18
N ALA A 65 -0.47 15.80 -2.50
CA ALA A 65 -0.85 15.31 -3.82
C ALA A 65 -2.34 15.50 -4.16
N LEU A 66 -3.22 15.70 -3.16
CA LEU A 66 -4.68 15.73 -3.34
C LEU A 66 -5.17 16.66 -4.46
N PRO A 67 -4.68 17.92 -4.59
CA PRO A 67 -5.13 18.82 -5.64
C PRO A 67 -4.96 18.25 -7.05
N GLU A 68 -3.95 17.43 -7.25
CA GLU A 68 -3.67 16.79 -8.52
C GLU A 68 -4.38 15.44 -8.65
N LEU A 69 -4.41 14.62 -7.59
CA LEU A 69 -5.05 13.31 -7.59
C LEU A 69 -6.55 13.38 -7.93
N VAL A 70 -7.25 14.41 -7.46
CA VAL A 70 -8.69 14.58 -7.74
C VAL A 70 -8.99 14.88 -9.22
N THR A 71 -7.99 15.22 -10.02
CA THR A 71 -8.14 15.51 -11.47
C THR A 71 -7.79 14.32 -12.36
N LYS A 72 -7.24 13.24 -11.78
CA LYS A 72 -6.79 12.07 -12.55
C LYS A 72 -7.96 11.21 -13.06
N ASN A 73 -7.71 10.44 -14.09
CA ASN A 73 -8.67 9.51 -14.67
C ASN A 73 -8.70 8.12 -13.99
N TYR A 74 -7.86 7.91 -12.99
CA TYR A 74 -7.89 6.75 -12.09
C TYR A 74 -8.45 7.13 -10.72
N GLN A 75 -8.80 6.13 -9.94
CA GLN A 75 -9.33 6.31 -8.58
C GLN A 75 -8.26 6.09 -7.53
N VAL A 76 -8.47 6.67 -6.35
CA VAL A 76 -7.57 6.47 -5.20
C VAL A 76 -8.39 6.09 -3.96
N LEU A 77 -8.01 4.99 -3.32
CA LEU A 77 -8.47 4.60 -1.99
C LEU A 77 -7.34 4.81 -0.99
N MET A 78 -7.55 5.69 -0.01
CA MET A 78 -6.55 6.02 1.01
C MET A 78 -6.99 5.54 2.39
N ALA A 79 -6.20 4.65 3.03
CA ALA A 79 -6.38 4.28 4.44
C ALA A 79 -5.34 5.01 5.31
N THR A 80 -5.83 5.95 6.10
CA THR A 80 -5.00 6.93 6.84
C THR A 80 -4.53 6.46 8.22
N GLY A 81 -5.18 5.44 8.78
CA GLY A 81 -5.19 5.17 10.22
C GLY A 81 -6.10 6.14 10.98
N ASP A 82 -6.60 5.71 12.13
CA ASP A 82 -7.62 6.45 12.91
C ASP A 82 -7.17 7.85 13.30
N ILE A 83 -5.90 8.01 13.68
CA ILE A 83 -5.36 9.28 14.20
C ILE A 83 -5.47 10.42 13.19
N HIS A 84 -5.32 10.14 11.90
CA HIS A 84 -5.25 11.16 10.85
C HIS A 84 -6.54 11.30 10.04
N PHE A 85 -7.48 10.39 10.22
CA PHE A 85 -8.65 10.25 9.36
C PHE A 85 -9.49 11.52 9.27
N GLU A 86 -9.95 12.06 10.41
CA GLU A 86 -10.86 13.23 10.40
C GLU A 86 -10.20 14.47 9.79
N THR A 87 -8.90 14.67 10.06
CA THR A 87 -8.16 15.79 9.47
C THR A 87 -8.10 15.69 7.95
N ILE A 88 -7.71 14.53 7.43
CA ILE A 88 -7.54 14.31 5.97
C ILE A 88 -8.90 14.32 5.27
N LYS A 89 -9.92 13.70 5.87
CA LYS A 89 -11.28 13.73 5.35
C LYS A 89 -11.84 15.16 5.22
N SER A 90 -11.57 16.01 6.22
CA SER A 90 -12.00 17.43 6.17
C SER A 90 -11.27 18.22 5.08
N GLN A 91 -9.99 17.92 4.82
CA GLN A 91 -9.23 18.54 3.73
C GLN A 91 -9.77 18.14 2.36
N LEU A 92 -10.05 16.85 2.17
CA LEU A 92 -10.69 16.36 0.94
C LEU A 92 -12.06 17.06 0.73
N ALA A 93 -12.89 17.14 1.75
CA ALA A 93 -14.20 17.78 1.65
C ALA A 93 -14.14 19.26 1.24
N LYS A 94 -13.10 20.00 1.62
CA LYS A 94 -12.88 21.39 1.23
C LYS A 94 -12.49 21.57 -0.24
N MET A 95 -11.89 20.57 -0.84
CA MET A 95 -11.45 20.60 -2.25
C MET A 95 -12.58 20.26 -3.23
N ALA A 96 -13.72 19.84 -2.70
CA ALA A 96 -14.69 19.08 -3.42
C ALA A 96 -15.94 19.80 -3.80
N ASN A 97 -16.22 19.85 -5.10
CA ASN A 97 -17.55 20.16 -5.67
C ASN A 97 -18.42 18.88 -5.87
N GLY A 98 -18.26 17.85 -5.04
CA GLY A 98 -19.23 16.78 -4.83
C GLY A 98 -19.05 15.43 -5.47
N LYS A 99 -18.17 15.20 -6.46
CA LYS A 99 -17.84 13.83 -6.93
C LYS A 99 -16.34 13.65 -7.03
N PHE A 100 -15.82 12.64 -6.33
CA PHE A 100 -14.39 12.34 -6.35
C PHE A 100 -14.11 10.97 -6.90
N ASN A 101 -12.95 10.93 -7.55
CA ASN A 101 -12.20 9.71 -7.81
C ASN A 101 -11.32 9.33 -6.60
N VAL A 102 -11.47 10.00 -5.45
CA VAL A 102 -10.68 9.77 -4.23
C VAL A 102 -11.60 9.44 -3.06
N SER A 103 -11.33 8.33 -2.39
CA SER A 103 -11.99 7.91 -1.14
C SER A 103 -10.98 7.82 -0.01
N VAL A 104 -11.35 8.33 1.16
CA VAL A 104 -10.50 8.31 2.36
C VAL A 104 -11.24 7.57 3.47
N VAL A 105 -10.55 6.60 4.07
CA VAL A 105 -11.06 5.80 5.20
C VAL A 105 -10.01 5.72 6.30
N SER A 106 -10.46 5.46 7.53
CA SER A 106 -9.51 5.23 8.63
C SER A 106 -8.85 3.87 8.52
N TYR A 107 -9.63 2.84 8.14
CA TYR A 107 -9.20 1.45 8.09
C TYR A 107 -9.95 0.68 7.01
N ILE A 108 -9.32 -0.34 6.44
CA ILE A 108 -9.92 -1.28 5.48
C ILE A 108 -10.01 -2.65 6.14
N SER A 109 -11.22 -3.11 6.45
CA SER A 109 -11.46 -4.39 7.12
C SER A 109 -11.42 -5.58 6.17
N ASN A 110 -11.73 -5.36 4.89
CA ASN A 110 -11.76 -6.36 3.83
C ASN A 110 -10.57 -6.22 2.87
N MET A 111 -9.36 -6.05 3.42
CA MET A 111 -8.14 -5.81 2.63
C MET A 111 -7.89 -6.87 1.54
N PRO A 112 -8.09 -8.19 1.77
CA PRO A 112 -7.91 -9.21 0.74
C PRO A 112 -8.80 -8.99 -0.50
N GLU A 113 -10.06 -8.62 -0.31
CA GLU A 113 -10.99 -8.31 -1.40
C GLU A 113 -10.58 -7.04 -2.15
N VAL A 114 -10.15 -6.02 -1.41
CA VAL A 114 -9.64 -4.77 -2.00
C VAL A 114 -8.39 -5.05 -2.83
N PHE A 115 -7.42 -5.81 -2.31
CA PHE A 115 -6.23 -6.21 -3.08
C PHE A 115 -6.59 -6.94 -4.39
N SER A 116 -7.66 -7.75 -4.40
CA SER A 116 -8.08 -8.46 -5.62
C SER A 116 -8.68 -7.53 -6.69
N THR A 117 -9.00 -6.29 -6.34
CA THR A 117 -9.73 -5.34 -7.22
C THR A 117 -8.87 -4.15 -7.66
N VAL A 118 -7.91 -3.72 -6.84
CA VAL A 118 -7.05 -2.56 -7.15
C VAL A 118 -5.99 -2.86 -8.21
N SER A 119 -5.54 -1.83 -8.91
CA SER A 119 -4.55 -1.95 -9.99
C SER A 119 -3.12 -1.71 -9.53
N LEU A 120 -2.91 -0.93 -8.46
CA LEU A 120 -1.61 -0.57 -7.93
C LEU A 120 -1.72 -0.29 -6.42
N VAL A 121 -0.66 -0.62 -5.70
CA VAL A 121 -0.58 -0.42 -4.25
C VAL A 121 0.61 0.46 -3.89
N VAL A 122 0.37 1.47 -3.05
CA VAL A 122 1.41 2.27 -2.39
C VAL A 122 1.40 1.94 -0.91
N SER A 123 2.48 1.40 -0.38
CA SER A 123 2.51 0.98 1.04
C SER A 123 3.90 0.92 1.65
N ARG A 124 3.93 0.67 2.95
CA ARG A 124 5.14 0.20 3.65
C ARG A 124 5.52 -1.20 3.15
N SER A 125 6.81 -1.55 3.26
CA SER A 125 7.38 -2.82 2.82
C SER A 125 7.49 -3.86 3.94
N GLY A 126 6.41 -4.00 4.73
CA GLY A 126 6.30 -5.06 5.74
C GLY A 126 6.21 -6.45 5.09
N ALA A 127 6.84 -7.46 5.71
CA ALA A 127 6.94 -8.81 5.13
C ALA A 127 5.57 -9.44 4.80
N THR A 128 4.55 -9.21 5.61
CA THR A 128 3.19 -9.70 5.35
C THR A 128 2.59 -9.05 4.13
N THR A 129 2.64 -7.71 4.04
CA THR A 129 2.14 -6.98 2.87
C THR A 129 2.85 -7.42 1.59
N LEU A 130 4.19 -7.58 1.62
CA LEU A 130 4.92 -8.04 0.44
C LEU A 130 4.53 -9.46 0.03
N ALA A 131 4.27 -10.35 0.99
CA ALA A 131 3.79 -11.70 0.70
C ALA A 131 2.41 -11.67 0.01
N GLU A 132 1.52 -10.79 0.46
CA GLU A 132 0.19 -10.59 -0.13
C GLU A 132 0.29 -10.02 -1.55
N LEU A 133 1.06 -8.94 -1.74
CA LEU A 133 1.26 -8.29 -3.04
C LEU A 133 1.90 -9.22 -4.07
N THR A 134 2.93 -9.97 -3.67
CA THR A 134 3.62 -10.92 -4.56
C THR A 134 2.74 -12.12 -4.93
N ALA A 135 1.91 -12.61 -4.01
CA ALA A 135 0.98 -13.71 -4.27
C ALA A 135 -0.09 -13.32 -5.30
N LEU A 136 -0.48 -12.05 -5.34
CA LEU A 136 -1.47 -11.52 -6.29
C LEU A 136 -0.84 -10.93 -7.57
N GLY A 137 0.48 -10.81 -7.64
CA GLY A 137 1.17 -10.14 -8.74
C GLY A 137 0.81 -8.66 -8.86
N LEU A 138 0.50 -7.99 -7.73
CA LEU A 138 0.08 -6.60 -7.73
C LEU A 138 1.28 -5.66 -7.89
N PRO A 139 1.27 -4.76 -8.89
CA PRO A 139 2.24 -3.68 -9.00
C PRO A 139 2.26 -2.83 -7.73
N SER A 140 3.44 -2.43 -7.29
CA SER A 140 3.55 -1.68 -6.05
C SER A 140 4.64 -0.61 -6.05
N VAL A 141 4.36 0.49 -5.32
CA VAL A 141 5.32 1.52 -4.93
C VAL A 141 5.55 1.35 -3.43
N LEU A 142 6.77 1.00 -3.07
CA LEU A 142 7.15 0.69 -1.70
C LEU A 142 7.84 1.89 -1.03
N ILE A 143 7.38 2.22 0.17
CA ILE A 143 7.90 3.32 0.98
C ILE A 143 8.36 2.72 2.32
N PRO A 144 9.61 2.23 2.41
CA PRO A 144 10.14 1.63 3.63
C PRO A 144 10.07 2.59 4.81
N SER A 145 9.73 2.06 5.99
CA SER A 145 9.85 2.81 7.24
C SER A 145 11.32 2.80 7.71
N PRO A 146 11.94 3.96 7.95
CA PRO A 146 13.30 4.00 8.49
C PRO A 146 13.37 3.69 9.99
N TYR A 147 12.23 3.57 10.66
CA TYR A 147 12.12 3.39 12.13
C TYR A 147 11.97 1.94 12.55
N VAL A 148 12.43 0.98 11.73
CA VAL A 148 12.33 -0.44 12.02
C VAL A 148 13.70 -1.04 12.33
N THR A 149 13.70 -2.09 13.17
CA THR A 149 14.94 -2.77 13.56
C THR A 149 15.68 -3.30 12.34
N ASN A 150 17.00 -3.13 12.30
CA ASN A 150 17.89 -3.64 11.25
C ASN A 150 17.53 -3.20 9.82
N ASP A 151 16.76 -2.13 9.68
CA ASP A 151 16.31 -1.61 8.38
C ASP A 151 15.69 -2.68 7.47
N HIS A 152 14.97 -3.63 8.08
CA HIS A 152 14.42 -4.77 7.35
C HIS A 152 13.40 -4.36 6.26
N GLN A 153 12.72 -3.21 6.39
CA GLN A 153 11.78 -2.77 5.36
C GLN A 153 12.49 -2.32 4.08
N THR A 154 13.62 -1.63 4.17
CA THR A 154 14.40 -1.28 2.98
C THR A 154 14.89 -2.53 2.27
N LYS A 155 15.48 -3.48 2.99
CA LYS A 155 15.92 -4.77 2.42
C LYS A 155 14.78 -5.53 1.75
N ASN A 156 13.62 -5.57 2.40
CA ASN A 156 12.41 -6.18 1.84
C ASN A 156 12.00 -5.51 0.51
N ALA A 157 11.98 -4.17 0.46
CA ALA A 157 11.63 -3.45 -0.75
C ALA A 157 12.64 -3.69 -1.87
N GLU A 158 13.94 -3.60 -1.57
CA GLU A 158 15.02 -3.82 -2.53
C GLU A 158 14.97 -5.21 -3.14
N SER A 159 14.54 -6.23 -2.40
CA SER A 159 14.39 -7.59 -2.92
C SER A 159 13.38 -7.70 -4.07
N LEU A 160 12.35 -6.85 -4.10
CA LEU A 160 11.37 -6.78 -5.18
C LEU A 160 11.81 -5.82 -6.29
N VAL A 161 12.41 -4.69 -5.93
CA VAL A 161 12.93 -3.69 -6.89
C VAL A 161 14.02 -4.29 -7.77
N ASN A 162 14.95 -5.04 -7.19
CA ASN A 162 16.02 -5.73 -7.93
C ASN A 162 15.49 -6.79 -8.92
N LYS A 163 14.24 -7.22 -8.76
CA LYS A 163 13.53 -8.12 -9.68
C LYS A 163 12.55 -7.37 -10.61
N HIS A 164 12.60 -6.05 -10.62
CA HIS A 164 11.67 -5.19 -11.38
C HIS A 164 10.19 -5.43 -11.06
N ALA A 165 9.90 -5.90 -9.82
CA ALA A 165 8.54 -6.22 -9.36
C ALA A 165 7.89 -5.09 -8.54
N ALA A 166 8.65 -4.04 -8.20
CA ALA A 166 8.14 -2.88 -7.48
C ALA A 166 9.01 -1.65 -7.75
N LEU A 167 8.46 -0.46 -7.48
CA LEU A 167 9.19 0.79 -7.38
C LEU A 167 9.44 1.13 -5.91
N LEU A 168 10.50 1.90 -5.64
CA LEU A 168 10.86 2.33 -4.30
C LEU A 168 10.94 3.84 -4.23
N ILE A 169 10.32 4.43 -3.21
CA ILE A 169 10.54 5.82 -2.82
C ILE A 169 11.04 5.79 -1.37
N LYS A 170 12.24 6.30 -1.13
CA LYS A 170 12.74 6.46 0.24
C LYS A 170 11.93 7.53 0.97
N GLU A 171 11.63 7.31 2.25
CA GLU A 171 10.77 8.23 3.01
C GLU A 171 11.23 9.69 2.99
N PRO A 172 12.54 10.04 3.06
CA PRO A 172 12.99 11.43 2.92
C PRO A 172 12.70 12.06 1.54
N GLU A 173 12.58 11.24 0.50
CA GLU A 173 12.33 11.69 -0.88
C GLU A 173 10.81 11.79 -1.19
N LEU A 174 9.97 11.33 -0.27
CA LEU A 174 8.52 11.28 -0.45
C LEU A 174 7.93 12.68 -0.29
N THR A 175 7.40 13.20 -1.39
CA THR A 175 6.60 14.43 -1.48
C THR A 175 5.34 14.16 -2.29
N GLY A 176 4.35 15.04 -2.24
CA GLY A 176 3.14 14.91 -3.06
C GLY A 176 3.45 14.86 -4.55
N ASN A 177 4.34 15.71 -5.03
CA ASN A 177 4.78 15.71 -6.43
C ASN A 177 5.48 14.39 -6.82
N ARG A 178 6.40 13.89 -5.97
CA ARG A 178 7.09 12.61 -6.22
C ARG A 178 6.11 11.45 -6.25
N LEU A 179 5.11 11.47 -5.36
CA LEU A 179 4.05 10.45 -5.35
C LEU A 179 3.29 10.45 -6.68
N VAL A 180 2.76 11.59 -7.11
CA VAL A 180 2.00 11.70 -8.38
C VAL A 180 2.84 11.28 -9.57
N GLN A 181 4.05 11.80 -9.72
CA GLN A 181 4.96 11.43 -10.82
C GLN A 181 5.27 9.93 -10.89
N THR A 182 5.18 9.22 -9.76
CA THR A 182 5.43 7.79 -9.72
C THR A 182 4.17 6.98 -10.06
N LEU A 183 2.99 7.57 -9.85
CA LEU A 183 1.69 6.96 -10.18
C LEU A 183 1.29 7.12 -11.65
N ASP A 184 1.74 8.17 -12.32
CA ASP A 184 1.55 8.44 -13.75
C ASP A 184 2.50 7.61 -14.61
#